data_d87eff79621da777494af9539c159d39
#
_entry.id   d87eff79621da777494af9539c159d39
#
_cell.length_a   1.000
_cell.length_b   1.000
_cell.length_c   1.000
_cell.angle_alpha   90.00
_cell.angle_beta   90.00
_cell.angle_gamma   90.00
#
_symmetry.space_group_name_H-M   'P 1'
#
loop_
_entity.id
_entity.type
_entity.pdbx_description
1 polymer ?
#
loop_
_entity_poly.entity_id
_entity_poly.type
_entity_poly.pdbx_seq_one_letter_code
_entity_poly.pdbx_strand_id
1 'polypeptide(L)'
;MRLVPPPIHPSAATLEELVGAAQSGDSAAFEELVRRTSADTFTLARRLVSDDDDARDVVQDAYLRAYRSIGTFRGDAQFTTWLYRITANCASTHLGRRRRHRHDELDEEVDVADAKPEHDPEVAADGALLRHQLEAAIAQLPPRLRAVVVLRDIYDLSHAEIAEQLGISESAAKVRLHRARRRLRTQVFPLAGESGRIDAEGHARAV
;
A
#
# COMPACT_ATOMS: atom_id res chain seq x y z
N MET A 1 -28.51 12.68 34.70
CA MET A 1 -27.18 12.43 35.29
C MET A 1 -26.50 11.37 34.38
N ARG A 2 -25.69 11.80 33.41
CA ARG A 2 -24.95 10.86 32.55
C ARG A 2 -23.76 10.35 33.38
N LEU A 3 -23.72 9.04 33.65
CA LEU A 3 -22.52 8.42 34.21
C LEU A 3 -21.37 8.63 33.21
N VAL A 4 -20.35 9.37 33.64
CA VAL A 4 -19.06 9.43 32.96
C VAL A 4 -18.37 8.09 33.23
N PRO A 5 -18.06 7.26 32.23
CA PRO A 5 -17.33 6.01 32.45
C PRO A 5 -15.95 6.33 33.08
N PRO A 6 -15.40 5.42 33.91
CA PRO A 6 -14.08 5.62 34.49
C PRO A 6 -13.01 5.76 33.39
N PRO A 7 -11.92 6.52 33.66
CA PRO A 7 -10.86 6.68 32.70
C PRO A 7 -10.22 5.31 32.39
N ILE A 8 -10.28 4.93 31.13
CA ILE A 8 -9.63 3.71 30.63
C ILE A 8 -8.12 3.96 30.66
N HIS A 9 -7.35 3.09 31.31
CA HIS A 9 -5.90 3.15 31.20
C HIS A 9 -5.49 2.77 29.76
N PRO A 10 -4.97 3.71 28.94
CA PRO A 10 -4.85 3.52 27.49
C PRO A 10 -4.01 2.29 27.09
N SER A 11 -3.06 1.88 27.90
CA SER A 11 -2.14 0.78 27.55
C SER A 11 -2.76 -0.62 27.60
N ALA A 12 -3.87 -0.81 28.34
CA ALA A 12 -4.55 -2.10 28.49
C ALA A 12 -5.82 -2.22 27.62
N ALA A 13 -6.34 -1.10 27.09
CA ALA A 13 -7.56 -1.05 26.30
C ALA A 13 -7.39 -1.71 24.92
N THR A 14 -8.45 -2.33 24.43
CA THR A 14 -8.52 -2.82 23.03
C THR A 14 -8.63 -1.65 22.05
N LEU A 15 -8.38 -1.90 20.76
CA LEU A 15 -8.59 -0.86 19.73
C LEU A 15 -10.05 -0.39 19.69
N GLU A 16 -11.00 -1.29 19.90
CA GLU A 16 -12.44 -0.97 19.88
C GLU A 16 -12.84 -0.06 21.06
N GLU A 17 -12.30 -0.32 22.26
CA GLU A 17 -12.52 0.53 23.43
C GLU A 17 -11.92 1.93 23.22
N LEU A 18 -10.71 2.01 22.66
CA LEU A 18 -10.07 3.27 22.32
C LEU A 18 -10.87 4.06 21.28
N VAL A 19 -11.40 3.39 20.26
CA VAL A 19 -12.27 4.00 19.26
C VAL A 19 -13.53 4.58 19.92
N GLY A 20 -14.20 3.82 20.79
CA GLY A 20 -15.39 4.31 21.49
C GLY A 20 -15.09 5.52 22.37
N ALA A 21 -13.95 5.53 23.07
CA ALA A 21 -13.51 6.68 23.88
C ALA A 21 -13.19 7.89 22.99
N ALA A 22 -12.45 7.70 21.89
CA ALA A 22 -12.13 8.77 20.94
C ALA A 22 -13.40 9.36 20.28
N GLN A 23 -14.39 8.53 19.93
CA GLN A 23 -15.70 8.98 19.46
C GLN A 23 -16.45 9.84 20.49
N SER A 24 -16.21 9.59 21.77
CA SER A 24 -16.77 10.36 22.89
C SER A 24 -15.99 11.64 23.19
N GLY A 25 -14.92 11.94 22.42
CA GLY A 25 -14.11 13.16 22.54
C GLY A 25 -12.84 12.99 23.38
N ASP A 26 -12.44 11.77 23.75
CA ASP A 26 -11.19 11.53 24.46
C ASP A 26 -10.01 11.59 23.48
N SER A 27 -9.25 12.68 23.55
CA SER A 27 -8.06 12.90 22.71
C SER A 27 -6.91 11.93 23.07
N ALA A 28 -6.76 11.53 24.33
CA ALA A 28 -5.72 10.60 24.76
C ALA A 28 -5.97 9.19 24.19
N ALA A 29 -7.24 8.79 24.08
CA ALA A 29 -7.61 7.56 23.39
C ALA A 29 -7.26 7.60 21.91
N PHE A 30 -7.45 8.74 21.23
CA PHE A 30 -7.05 8.90 19.84
C PHE A 30 -5.53 8.89 19.67
N GLU A 31 -4.78 9.55 20.55
CA GLU A 31 -3.31 9.49 20.56
C GLU A 31 -2.79 8.06 20.68
N GLU A 32 -3.43 7.26 21.53
CA GLU A 32 -3.08 5.83 21.68
C GLU A 32 -3.42 5.02 20.41
N LEU A 33 -4.53 5.32 19.73
CA LEU A 33 -4.83 4.73 18.40
C LEU A 33 -3.72 5.07 17.40
N VAL A 34 -3.30 6.33 17.34
CA VAL A 34 -2.18 6.76 16.47
C VAL A 34 -0.92 5.99 16.82
N ARG A 35 -0.55 5.93 18.09
CA ARG A 35 0.66 5.25 18.55
C ARG A 35 0.70 3.77 18.14
N ARG A 36 -0.43 3.06 18.26
CA ARG A 36 -0.54 1.62 17.94
C ARG A 36 -0.59 1.32 16.44
N THR A 37 -1.06 2.25 15.64
CA THR A 37 -1.28 2.01 14.21
C THR A 37 -0.30 2.74 13.30
N SER A 38 0.59 3.61 13.85
CA SER A 38 1.48 4.47 13.06
C SER A 38 2.46 3.70 12.18
N ALA A 39 3.06 2.62 12.69
CA ALA A 39 4.03 1.83 11.94
C ALA A 39 3.40 1.17 10.71
N ASP A 40 2.22 0.57 10.87
CA ASP A 40 1.51 -0.10 9.78
C ASP A 40 0.97 0.91 8.76
N THR A 41 0.46 2.05 9.26
CA THR A 41 -0.04 3.15 8.41
C THR A 41 1.09 3.76 7.59
N PHE A 42 2.26 3.97 8.19
CA PHE A 42 3.46 4.45 7.47
C PHE A 42 3.93 3.43 6.43
N THR A 43 3.95 2.14 6.79
CA THR A 43 4.32 1.06 5.86
C THR A 43 3.38 1.03 4.64
N LEU A 44 2.07 1.18 4.86
CA LEU A 44 1.10 1.28 3.77
C LEU A 44 1.37 2.51 2.90
N ALA A 45 1.49 3.69 3.51
CA ALA A 45 1.74 4.94 2.79
C ALA A 45 3.01 4.83 1.93
N ARG A 46 4.12 4.37 2.50
CA ARG A 46 5.39 4.16 1.80
C ARG A 46 5.26 3.20 0.62
N ARG A 47 4.54 2.10 0.77
CA ARG A 47 4.27 1.17 -0.33
C ARG A 47 3.46 1.81 -1.46
N LEU A 48 2.58 2.77 -1.14
CA LEU A 48 1.75 3.45 -2.14
C LEU A 48 2.51 4.56 -2.89
N VAL A 49 3.30 5.38 -2.16
CA VAL A 49 3.97 6.55 -2.76
C VAL A 49 5.44 6.31 -3.12
N SER A 50 6.11 5.31 -2.52
CA SER A 50 7.51 4.91 -2.74
C SER A 50 8.55 5.97 -2.39
N ASP A 51 8.21 6.90 -1.52
CA ASP A 51 9.08 7.96 -1.01
C ASP A 51 8.75 8.17 0.47
N ASP A 52 9.76 8.35 1.30
CA ASP A 52 9.58 8.41 2.76
C ASP A 52 9.00 9.76 3.21
N ASP A 53 9.34 10.86 2.55
CA ASP A 53 8.81 12.19 2.89
C ASP A 53 7.35 12.31 2.42
N ASP A 54 7.06 11.89 1.19
CA ASP A 54 5.68 11.76 0.70
C ASP A 54 4.84 10.85 1.62
N ALA A 55 5.43 9.75 2.13
CA ALA A 55 4.73 8.85 3.04
C ALA A 55 4.40 9.51 4.39
N ARG A 56 5.31 10.32 4.95
CA ARG A 56 5.05 11.09 6.19
C ARG A 56 3.90 12.06 6.00
N ASP A 57 3.88 12.79 4.88
CA ASP A 57 2.80 13.72 4.55
C ASP A 57 1.46 12.99 4.42
N VAL A 58 1.44 11.86 3.72
CA VAL A 58 0.24 11.02 3.57
C VAL A 58 -0.26 10.52 4.92
N VAL A 59 0.62 10.07 5.82
CA VAL A 59 0.27 9.60 7.16
C VAL A 59 -0.30 10.73 8.00
N GLN A 60 0.31 11.90 7.98
CA GLN A 60 -0.20 13.07 8.69
C GLN A 60 -1.61 13.45 8.20
N ASP A 61 -1.81 13.56 6.89
CA ASP A 61 -3.12 13.83 6.29
C ASP A 61 -4.15 12.75 6.66
N ALA A 62 -3.74 11.48 6.68
CA ALA A 62 -4.62 10.37 7.02
C ALA A 62 -5.11 10.46 8.48
N TYR A 63 -4.22 10.71 9.44
CA TYR A 63 -4.62 10.87 10.83
C TYR A 63 -5.44 12.13 11.08
N LEU A 64 -5.16 13.24 10.41
CA LEU A 64 -5.98 14.44 10.50
C LEU A 64 -7.41 14.17 10.00
N ARG A 65 -7.56 13.43 8.90
CA ARG A 65 -8.89 13.03 8.39
C ARG A 65 -9.56 12.03 9.32
N ALA A 66 -8.82 11.02 9.79
CA ALA A 66 -9.34 10.04 10.75
C ALA A 66 -9.86 10.73 12.01
N TYR A 67 -9.11 11.66 12.60
CA TYR A 67 -9.53 12.42 13.78
C TYR A 67 -10.84 13.18 13.54
N ARG A 68 -10.94 13.86 12.38
CA ARG A 68 -12.14 14.63 12.03
C ARG A 68 -13.37 13.77 11.74
N SER A 69 -13.17 12.53 11.33
CA SER A 69 -14.25 11.63 10.91
C SER A 69 -14.48 10.44 11.84
N ILE A 70 -13.73 10.32 12.95
CA ILE A 70 -13.88 9.19 13.88
C ILE A 70 -15.30 9.05 14.43
N GLY A 71 -15.98 10.16 14.66
CA GLY A 71 -17.38 10.19 15.11
C GLY A 71 -18.37 9.54 14.12
N THR A 72 -17.99 9.41 12.84
CA THR A 72 -18.82 8.77 11.80
C THR A 72 -18.44 7.30 11.56
N PHE A 73 -17.40 6.80 12.19
CA PHE A 73 -17.01 5.40 12.09
C PHE A 73 -18.05 4.50 12.74
N ARG A 74 -18.65 3.59 11.96
CA ARG A 74 -19.80 2.76 12.40
C ARG A 74 -19.41 1.41 13.00
N GLY A 75 -18.13 1.00 12.89
CA GLY A 75 -17.71 -0.33 13.33
C GLY A 75 -18.06 -1.47 12.36
N ASP A 76 -18.53 -1.18 11.13
CA ASP A 76 -18.84 -2.18 10.10
C ASP A 76 -17.58 -2.93 9.61
N ALA A 77 -16.41 -2.40 9.88
CA ALA A 77 -15.11 -2.98 9.63
C ALA A 77 -14.18 -2.72 10.81
N GLN A 78 -13.04 -3.41 10.87
CA GLN A 78 -12.01 -3.08 11.85
C GLN A 78 -11.52 -1.63 11.67
N PHE A 79 -11.16 -0.96 12.76
CA PHE A 79 -10.62 0.40 12.74
C PHE A 79 -9.41 0.52 11.80
N THR A 80 -8.51 -0.46 11.82
CA THR A 80 -7.33 -0.50 10.95
C THR A 80 -7.72 -0.53 9.48
N THR A 81 -8.72 -1.32 9.09
CA THR A 81 -9.21 -1.37 7.70
C THR A 81 -9.79 -0.03 7.27
N TRP A 82 -10.55 0.63 8.13
CA TRP A 82 -11.09 1.97 7.87
C TRP A 82 -9.97 3.01 7.73
N LEU A 83 -8.95 2.97 8.61
CA LEU A 83 -7.80 3.85 8.54
C LEU A 83 -6.98 3.63 7.26
N TYR A 84 -6.82 2.37 6.82
CA TYR A 84 -6.12 2.05 5.57
C TYR A 84 -6.84 2.61 4.34
N ARG A 85 -8.17 2.62 4.33
CA ARG A 85 -8.96 3.28 3.28
C ARG A 85 -8.69 4.79 3.25
N ILE A 86 -8.68 5.45 4.41
CA ILE A 86 -8.34 6.88 4.50
C ILE A 86 -6.92 7.12 3.98
N THR A 87 -5.94 6.30 4.39
CA THR A 87 -4.54 6.41 3.97
C THR A 87 -4.39 6.23 2.47
N ALA A 88 -5.07 5.25 1.87
CA ALA A 88 -5.07 5.01 0.43
C ALA A 88 -5.63 6.20 -0.36
N ASN A 89 -6.71 6.82 0.14
CA ASN A 89 -7.29 8.03 -0.42
C ASN A 89 -6.32 9.23 -0.36
N CYS A 90 -5.63 9.40 0.77
CA CYS A 90 -4.62 10.44 0.93
C CYS A 90 -3.47 10.23 -0.06
N ALA A 91 -2.95 9.00 -0.18
CA ALA A 91 -1.90 8.65 -1.12
C ALA A 91 -2.31 8.89 -2.57
N SER A 92 -3.51 8.47 -2.96
CA SER A 92 -4.06 8.71 -4.31
C SER A 92 -4.16 10.19 -4.63
N THR A 93 -4.64 10.99 -3.67
CA THR A 93 -4.75 12.46 -3.80
C THR A 93 -3.37 13.10 -3.92
N HIS A 94 -2.40 12.67 -3.11
CA HIS A 94 -1.02 13.16 -3.11
C HIS A 94 -0.35 12.90 -4.47
N LEU A 95 -0.41 11.67 -4.96
CA LEU A 95 0.12 11.28 -6.28
C LEU A 95 -0.57 12.03 -7.44
N GLY A 96 -1.88 12.28 -7.31
CA GLY A 96 -2.63 13.07 -8.29
C GLY A 96 -2.19 14.54 -8.35
N ARG A 97 -1.88 15.17 -7.20
CA ARG A 97 -1.34 16.53 -7.12
C ARG A 97 0.07 16.60 -7.72
N ARG A 98 0.94 15.68 -7.33
CA ARG A 98 2.31 15.61 -7.82
C ARG A 98 2.39 15.41 -9.34
N ARG A 99 1.46 14.63 -9.91
CA ARG A 99 1.36 14.45 -11.36
C ARG A 99 0.89 15.73 -12.07
N ARG A 100 -0.04 16.50 -11.49
CA ARG A 100 -0.48 17.78 -12.06
C ARG A 100 0.65 18.78 -12.07
N HIS A 101 1.38 18.95 -10.98
CA HIS A 101 2.54 19.84 -10.92
C HIS A 101 3.63 19.47 -11.92
N ARG A 102 3.85 18.18 -12.17
CA ARG A 102 4.79 17.74 -13.22
C ARG A 102 4.25 17.94 -14.64
N HIS A 103 2.94 17.91 -14.84
CA HIS A 103 2.31 18.15 -16.14
C HIS A 103 2.33 19.63 -16.54
N ASP A 104 2.35 20.52 -15.55
CA ASP A 104 2.49 21.97 -15.79
C ASP A 104 3.95 22.34 -16.14
N GLU A 105 4.92 21.45 -15.91
CA GLU A 105 6.35 21.68 -16.21
C GLU A 105 6.86 20.95 -17.46
N LEU A 106 6.27 19.85 -17.91
CA LEU A 106 6.68 19.13 -19.13
C LEU A 106 5.60 18.15 -19.60
N ASP A 107 5.18 18.35 -20.83
CA ASP A 107 4.41 17.41 -21.64
C ASP A 107 5.37 16.29 -22.09
N GLU A 108 5.44 15.18 -21.35
CA GLU A 108 5.98 13.92 -21.89
C GLU A 108 5.59 12.75 -20.95
N GLU A 109 5.13 11.66 -21.56
CA GLU A 109 4.97 10.33 -20.96
C GLU A 109 6.34 9.83 -20.45
N VAL A 110 6.72 10.22 -19.25
CA VAL A 110 7.89 9.64 -18.63
C VAL A 110 7.50 8.31 -18.00
N ASP A 111 7.79 7.26 -18.72
CA ASP A 111 8.09 5.94 -18.16
C ASP A 111 9.17 6.15 -17.08
N VAL A 112 8.82 6.04 -15.80
CA VAL A 112 9.78 6.28 -14.72
C VAL A 112 10.83 5.19 -14.78
N ALA A 113 11.99 5.59 -15.33
CA ALA A 113 13.19 4.80 -15.36
C ALA A 113 13.77 4.67 -13.94
N ASP A 114 14.16 3.46 -13.63
CA ASP A 114 15.26 3.01 -12.78
C ASP A 114 15.72 3.90 -11.61
N ALA A 115 15.08 3.70 -10.47
CA ALA A 115 15.84 3.75 -9.23
C ALA A 115 16.41 2.34 -8.99
N LYS A 116 17.67 2.11 -9.31
CA LYS A 116 18.41 0.91 -8.91
C LYS A 116 18.59 0.97 -7.39
N PRO A 117 18.10 0.00 -6.63
CA PRO A 117 18.53 -0.15 -5.26
C PRO A 117 19.98 -0.68 -5.28
N GLU A 118 20.89 0.00 -4.61
CA GLU A 118 22.19 -0.54 -4.29
C GLU A 118 22.00 -1.80 -3.44
N HIS A 119 22.51 -2.90 -3.93
CA HIS A 119 22.36 -4.23 -3.37
C HIS A 119 23.61 -4.54 -2.56
N ASP A 120 23.44 -4.66 -1.24
CA ASP A 120 24.45 -5.27 -0.37
C ASP A 120 23.97 -6.71 -0.07
N PRO A 121 24.70 -7.75 -0.53
CA PRO A 121 24.27 -9.12 -0.36
C PRO A 121 25.04 -9.79 0.79
N GLU A 122 24.49 -9.76 2.00
CA GLU A 122 24.89 -10.75 2.99
C GLU A 122 23.73 -11.24 3.86
N VAL A 123 23.34 -12.49 3.57
CA VAL A 123 22.80 -13.51 4.48
C VAL A 123 21.57 -13.14 5.30
N ALA A 124 20.44 -13.40 4.75
CA ALA A 124 19.25 -13.78 5.53
C ALA A 124 18.45 -14.85 4.76
N ALA A 125 17.92 -15.83 5.50
CA ALA A 125 17.21 -16.99 4.98
C ALA A 125 16.29 -16.67 3.79
N ASP A 126 16.15 -17.58 2.84
CA ASP A 126 15.42 -17.47 1.55
C ASP A 126 14.11 -16.64 1.56
N GLY A 127 13.40 -16.65 2.69
CA GLY A 127 12.16 -15.89 2.84
C GLY A 127 12.33 -14.37 3.02
N ALA A 128 13.43 -13.92 3.62
CA ALA A 128 13.68 -12.48 3.80
C ALA A 128 14.19 -11.86 2.49
N LEU A 129 15.02 -12.58 1.76
CA LEU A 129 15.48 -12.18 0.43
C LEU A 129 14.30 -12.07 -0.55
N LEU A 130 13.42 -13.07 -0.60
CA LEU A 130 12.24 -13.05 -1.45
C LEU A 130 11.30 -11.89 -1.09
N ARG A 131 11.13 -11.60 0.22
CA ARG A 131 10.33 -10.45 0.67
C ARG A 131 10.93 -9.14 0.18
N HIS A 132 12.24 -8.95 0.32
CA HIS A 132 12.95 -7.77 -0.14
C HIS A 132 12.83 -7.60 -1.67
N GLN A 133 13.01 -8.68 -2.43
CA GLN A 133 12.83 -8.69 -3.89
C GLN A 133 11.39 -8.31 -4.28
N LEU A 134 10.40 -8.84 -3.58
CA LEU A 134 8.99 -8.52 -3.83
C LEU A 134 8.68 -7.04 -3.50
N GLU A 135 9.19 -6.51 -2.39
CA GLU A 135 9.02 -5.09 -2.04
C GLU A 135 9.67 -4.17 -3.07
N ALA A 136 10.87 -4.50 -3.53
CA ALA A 136 11.56 -3.76 -4.59
C ALA A 136 10.78 -3.83 -5.92
N ALA A 137 10.25 -5.00 -6.29
CA ALA A 137 9.43 -5.17 -7.48
C ALA A 137 8.11 -4.38 -7.40
N ILE A 138 7.46 -4.35 -6.23
CA ILE A 138 6.26 -3.54 -5.99
C ILE A 138 6.58 -2.04 -6.14
N ALA A 139 7.71 -1.58 -5.61
CA ALA A 139 8.14 -0.18 -5.71
C ALA A 139 8.39 0.26 -7.16
N GLN A 140 8.81 -0.65 -8.04
CA GLN A 140 9.03 -0.41 -9.47
C GLN A 140 7.74 -0.45 -10.30
N LEU A 141 6.62 -0.90 -9.76
CA LEU A 141 5.36 -0.86 -10.48
C LEU A 141 4.90 0.59 -10.72
N PRO A 142 4.31 0.88 -11.89
CA PRO A 142 3.61 2.15 -12.10
C PRO A 142 2.60 2.40 -10.96
N PRO A 143 2.48 3.64 -10.43
CA PRO A 143 1.65 3.94 -9.25
C PRO A 143 0.22 3.41 -9.33
N ARG A 144 -0.40 3.44 -10.53
CA ARG A 144 -1.76 2.93 -10.74
C ARG A 144 -1.90 1.41 -10.59
N LEU A 145 -0.84 0.65 -10.87
CA LEU A 145 -0.80 -0.80 -10.70
C LEU A 145 -0.41 -1.16 -9.27
N ARG A 146 0.57 -0.45 -8.72
CA ARG A 146 1.04 -0.62 -7.35
C ARG A 146 -0.08 -0.42 -6.34
N ALA A 147 -0.85 0.67 -6.45
CA ALA A 147 -1.97 0.93 -5.55
C ALA A 147 -2.95 -0.25 -5.48
N VAL A 148 -3.33 -0.82 -6.63
CA VAL A 148 -4.31 -1.91 -6.67
C VAL A 148 -3.77 -3.21 -6.07
N VAL A 149 -2.51 -3.58 -6.38
CA VAL A 149 -1.94 -4.83 -5.85
C VAL A 149 -1.65 -4.72 -4.36
N VAL A 150 -1.17 -3.57 -3.88
CA VAL A 150 -0.94 -3.33 -2.45
C VAL A 150 -2.25 -3.44 -1.69
N LEU A 151 -3.29 -2.72 -2.11
CA LEU A 151 -4.58 -2.73 -1.43
C LEU A 151 -5.26 -4.09 -1.46
N ARG A 152 -5.12 -4.86 -2.56
CA ARG A 152 -5.74 -6.18 -2.70
C ARG A 152 -4.95 -7.28 -2.01
N ASP A 153 -3.65 -7.40 -2.31
CA ASP A 153 -2.87 -8.59 -1.97
C ASP A 153 -2.18 -8.48 -0.60
N ILE A 154 -2.03 -7.26 -0.06
CA ILE A 154 -1.41 -7.04 1.25
C ILE A 154 -2.47 -6.64 2.29
N TYR A 155 -3.44 -5.81 1.92
CA TYR A 155 -4.45 -5.29 2.85
C TYR A 155 -5.86 -5.88 2.64
N ASP A 156 -5.99 -6.84 1.73
CA ASP A 156 -7.19 -7.66 1.47
C ASP A 156 -8.49 -6.87 1.19
N LEU A 157 -8.38 -5.67 0.63
CA LEU A 157 -9.56 -4.91 0.21
C LEU A 157 -10.24 -5.59 -0.98
N SER A 158 -11.56 -5.58 -1.00
CA SER A 158 -12.34 -6.05 -2.16
C SER A 158 -12.14 -5.15 -3.38
N HIS A 159 -12.44 -5.64 -4.58
CA HIS A 159 -12.35 -4.83 -5.80
C HIS A 159 -13.30 -3.63 -5.78
N ALA A 160 -14.47 -3.76 -5.16
CA ALA A 160 -15.42 -2.67 -4.99
C ALA A 160 -14.84 -1.55 -4.10
N GLU A 161 -14.26 -1.92 -2.95
CA GLU A 161 -13.60 -0.97 -2.06
C GLU A 161 -12.41 -0.27 -2.72
N ILE A 162 -11.57 -1.03 -3.45
CA ILE A 162 -10.45 -0.46 -4.22
C ILE A 162 -10.95 0.51 -5.29
N ALA A 163 -12.02 0.15 -5.98
CA ALA A 163 -12.63 1.01 -7.00
C ALA A 163 -13.10 2.33 -6.41
N GLU A 164 -13.82 2.28 -5.29
CA GLU A 164 -14.26 3.46 -4.53
C GLU A 164 -13.07 4.32 -4.08
N GLN A 165 -12.05 3.72 -3.46
CA GLN A 165 -10.88 4.44 -2.93
C GLN A 165 -10.04 5.11 -4.01
N LEU A 166 -9.93 4.50 -5.18
CA LEU A 166 -9.10 5.01 -6.27
C LEU A 166 -9.90 5.81 -7.31
N GLY A 167 -11.21 5.97 -7.15
CA GLY A 167 -12.08 6.67 -8.09
C GLY A 167 -12.11 6.01 -9.48
N ILE A 168 -12.15 4.68 -9.54
CA ILE A 168 -12.17 3.90 -10.78
C ILE A 168 -13.33 2.91 -10.79
N SER A 169 -13.61 2.28 -11.93
CA SER A 169 -14.58 1.19 -11.96
C SER A 169 -14.00 -0.11 -11.36
N GLU A 170 -14.87 -0.98 -10.86
CA GLU A 170 -14.46 -2.30 -10.36
C GLU A 170 -13.78 -3.15 -11.44
N SER A 171 -14.26 -3.07 -12.69
CA SER A 171 -13.63 -3.73 -13.83
C SER A 171 -12.22 -3.20 -14.08
N ALA A 172 -12.01 -1.88 -13.97
CA ALA A 172 -10.67 -1.29 -14.06
C ALA A 172 -9.74 -1.76 -12.93
N ALA A 173 -10.25 -1.91 -11.71
CA ALA A 173 -9.48 -2.47 -10.59
C ALA A 173 -9.03 -3.90 -10.90
N LYS A 174 -9.94 -4.77 -11.37
CA LYS A 174 -9.62 -6.16 -11.78
C LYS A 174 -8.54 -6.22 -12.87
N VAL A 175 -8.68 -5.39 -13.92
CA VAL A 175 -7.70 -5.32 -15.03
C VAL A 175 -6.33 -4.84 -14.53
N ARG A 176 -6.30 -3.79 -13.71
CA ARG A 176 -5.05 -3.27 -13.13
C ARG A 176 -4.38 -4.31 -12.23
N LEU A 177 -5.13 -5.01 -11.39
CA LEU A 177 -4.60 -6.10 -10.55
C LEU A 177 -3.96 -7.21 -11.39
N HIS A 178 -4.66 -7.66 -12.45
CA HIS A 178 -4.13 -8.67 -13.35
C HIS A 178 -2.80 -8.22 -13.99
N ARG A 179 -2.72 -6.98 -14.49
CA ARG A 179 -1.51 -6.41 -15.08
C ARG A 179 -0.38 -6.27 -14.04
N ALA A 180 -0.70 -5.84 -12.82
CA ALA A 180 0.26 -5.72 -11.73
C ALA A 180 0.90 -7.07 -11.40
N ARG A 181 0.07 -8.09 -11.16
CA ARG A 181 0.53 -9.46 -10.85
C ARG A 181 1.36 -10.07 -11.99
N ARG A 182 0.99 -9.80 -13.25
CA ARG A 182 1.78 -10.26 -14.40
C ARG A 182 3.17 -9.62 -14.40
N ARG A 183 3.29 -8.30 -14.17
CA ARG A 183 4.59 -7.62 -14.08
C ARG A 183 5.42 -8.13 -12.92
N LEU A 184 4.83 -8.26 -11.72
CA LEU A 184 5.53 -8.80 -10.55
C LEU A 184 6.07 -10.22 -10.81
N ARG A 185 5.27 -11.08 -11.45
CA ARG A 185 5.71 -12.44 -11.80
C ARG A 185 6.95 -12.41 -12.70
N THR A 186 6.96 -11.57 -13.72
CA THR A 186 8.11 -11.44 -14.63
C THR A 186 9.35 -10.86 -13.94
N GLN A 187 9.18 -9.98 -12.96
CA GLN A 187 10.30 -9.36 -12.23
C GLN A 187 10.87 -10.25 -11.13
N VAL A 188 10.01 -10.92 -10.37
CA VAL A 188 10.43 -11.74 -9.23
C VAL A 188 10.85 -13.15 -9.67
N PHE A 189 10.21 -13.67 -10.72
CA PHE A 189 10.53 -14.97 -11.31
C PHE A 189 10.86 -14.77 -12.79
N PRO A 190 12.03 -14.19 -13.12
CA PRO A 190 12.50 -14.14 -14.49
C PRO A 190 12.64 -15.59 -14.97
N LEU A 191 11.91 -15.93 -15.99
CA LEU A 191 11.61 -17.25 -16.50
C LEU A 191 12.78 -18.24 -16.36
N ALA A 192 12.54 -19.32 -15.65
CA ALA A 192 13.08 -20.65 -16.00
C ALA A 192 12.49 -21.08 -17.37
N GLY A 193 12.66 -20.28 -18.44
CA GLY A 193 11.95 -20.44 -19.70
C GLY A 193 12.76 -20.15 -20.96
N GLU A 194 14.02 -19.72 -20.84
CA GLU A 194 14.90 -19.60 -22.02
C GLU A 194 16.08 -20.58 -22.04
N SER A 195 16.24 -21.42 -21.02
CA SER A 195 17.27 -22.48 -21.03
C SER A 195 16.83 -23.80 -21.73
N GLY A 196 15.65 -23.80 -22.33
CA GLY A 196 15.08 -25.01 -22.95
C GLY A 196 14.99 -24.99 -24.49
N ARG A 197 15.71 -24.07 -25.16
CA ARG A 197 15.62 -23.96 -26.61
C ARG A 197 16.96 -23.94 -27.34
N ILE A 198 17.96 -24.56 -26.76
CA ILE A 198 19.19 -24.96 -27.47
C ILE A 198 19.29 -26.46 -27.25
N ASP A 199 18.96 -27.23 -28.28
CA ASP A 199 19.43 -28.56 -28.58
C ASP A 199 18.38 -29.43 -29.31
N ALA A 200 17.87 -28.90 -30.42
CA ALA A 200 17.10 -29.73 -31.36
C ALA A 200 17.47 -29.51 -32.84
N GLU A 201 18.66 -28.98 -33.13
CA GLU A 201 19.17 -28.99 -34.51
C GLU A 201 20.68 -29.23 -34.51
N GLY A 202 21.07 -30.45 -34.40
CA GLY A 202 22.50 -30.81 -34.47
C GLY A 202 22.81 -32.28 -34.55
N HIS A 203 22.06 -33.09 -35.30
CA HIS A 203 22.55 -34.36 -35.80
C HIS A 203 21.70 -34.89 -36.96
N ALA A 204 22.04 -34.45 -38.15
CA ALA A 204 21.75 -35.21 -39.33
C ALA A 204 22.62 -34.68 -40.49
N ARG A 205 23.85 -35.20 -40.60
CA ARG A 205 24.48 -35.52 -41.88
C ARG A 205 25.94 -35.91 -41.67
N ALA A 206 26.20 -37.19 -41.64
CA ALA A 206 27.42 -37.75 -42.19
C ALA A 206 27.13 -39.22 -42.58
N VAL A 207 27.37 -39.50 -43.86
CA VAL A 207 27.47 -40.66 -44.71
C VAL A 207 26.18 -41.08 -45.37
#